data_76cf863cb3cf6f610887c1c0618872cb
#
_entry.id   76cf863cb3cf6f610887c1c0618872cb
#
_cell.length_a   1.000
_cell.length_b   1.000
_cell.length_c   1.000
_cell.angle_alpha   90.00
_cell.angle_beta   90.00
_cell.angle_gamma   90.00
#
_symmetry.space_group_name_H-M   'P 1'
#
loop_
_entity.id
_entity.type
_entity.pdbx_description
1 polymer ?
#
loop_
_entity_poly.entity_id
_entity_poly.type
_entity_poly.pdbx_seq_one_letter_code
_entity_poly.pdbx_strand_id
1 'polypeptide(L)'
;MIDPQLQGITWIRTREQKSLETTRLTPESMSSAIKILERCVEQGKPVLIENLGDAIDASIAPIYARQIIKRGRSSIIKMGDKELTLDPKFNLYLHTKLSNPHYPPEVQAECTLINFTVTEAGLEDQLLTLVVRKERPDLASKKEEIVSQQNEFKITLKKLEDGLLQQLADATGDILENIELIESLEHSKALSTEINQKVEIAKVTEVAINEASEAYRPAASRGALVFFMMNELTKIHSYYKFSLDSFIIVINRAIDLVAEKMNPKK
;
A
#
# COMPACT_ATOMS: atom_id res chain seq x y z
N MET A 1 -7.00 8.54 -5.12
CA MET A 1 -5.80 7.80 -5.53
C MET A 1 -5.52 8.10 -7.00
N ILE A 2 -4.37 8.70 -7.29
CA ILE A 2 -3.88 8.98 -8.63
C ILE A 2 -3.01 7.78 -9.04
N ASP A 3 -3.40 7.03 -10.08
CA ASP A 3 -2.79 5.73 -10.38
C ASP A 3 -2.78 5.45 -11.90
N PRO A 4 -1.97 6.18 -12.67
CA PRO A 4 -1.91 6.01 -14.13
C PRO A 4 -1.43 4.62 -14.55
N GLN A 5 -0.57 3.97 -13.75
CA GLN A 5 0.03 2.67 -14.03
C GLN A 5 -0.70 1.46 -13.39
N LEU A 6 -1.82 1.70 -12.71
CA LEU A 6 -2.68 0.68 -12.10
C LEU A 6 -2.04 -0.14 -10.95
N GLN A 7 -0.99 0.38 -10.31
CA GLN A 7 -0.34 -0.28 -9.17
C GLN A 7 -1.19 -0.20 -7.90
N GLY A 8 -1.72 0.98 -7.60
CA GLY A 8 -2.53 1.20 -6.42
C GLY A 8 -3.85 0.43 -6.45
N ILE A 9 -4.50 0.34 -7.61
CA ILE A 9 -5.74 -0.44 -7.77
C ILE A 9 -5.48 -1.94 -7.55
N THR A 10 -4.36 -2.47 -8.03
CA THR A 10 -3.96 -3.86 -7.83
C THR A 10 -3.73 -4.14 -6.34
N TRP A 11 -3.08 -3.20 -5.63
CA TRP A 11 -2.85 -3.29 -4.19
C TRP A 11 -4.18 -3.30 -3.40
N ILE A 12 -5.14 -2.41 -3.71
CA ILE A 12 -6.45 -2.38 -3.05
C ILE A 12 -7.21 -3.69 -3.29
N ARG A 13 -7.22 -4.19 -4.52
CA ARG A 13 -7.88 -5.46 -4.85
C ARG A 13 -7.30 -6.65 -4.10
N THR A 14 -5.98 -6.67 -3.92
CA THR A 14 -5.28 -7.71 -3.15
C THR A 14 -5.59 -7.59 -1.65
N ARG A 15 -5.68 -6.37 -1.12
CA ARG A 15 -5.96 -6.10 0.30
C ARG A 15 -7.39 -6.47 0.68
N GLU A 16 -8.37 -5.96 -0.06
CA GLU A 16 -9.80 -6.10 0.27
C GLU A 16 -10.43 -7.39 -0.29
N GLN A 17 -9.77 -8.01 -1.26
CA GLN A 17 -10.15 -9.30 -1.88
C GLN A 17 -11.66 -9.39 -2.22
N LYS A 18 -12.34 -10.40 -1.65
CA LYS A 18 -13.76 -10.71 -1.94
C LYS A 18 -14.75 -9.72 -1.35
N SER A 19 -14.34 -8.89 -0.40
CA SER A 19 -15.23 -7.90 0.23
C SER A 19 -15.40 -6.63 -0.60
N LEU A 20 -14.49 -6.39 -1.56
CA LEU A 20 -14.47 -5.19 -2.37
C LEU A 20 -15.57 -5.17 -3.43
N GLU A 21 -16.44 -4.17 -3.34
CA GLU A 21 -17.38 -3.85 -4.43
C GLU A 21 -16.75 -2.78 -5.32
N THR A 22 -16.84 -3.00 -6.65
CA THR A 22 -16.22 -2.10 -7.63
C THR A 22 -17.29 -1.50 -8.52
N THR A 23 -17.23 -0.17 -8.72
CA THR A 23 -18.18 0.54 -9.59
C THR A 23 -17.48 1.66 -10.35
N ARG A 24 -18.19 2.24 -11.35
CA ARG A 24 -17.74 3.42 -12.11
C ARG A 24 -18.86 4.44 -12.13
N LEU A 25 -18.47 5.72 -12.06
CA LEU A 25 -19.41 6.85 -12.18
C LEU A 25 -19.42 7.32 -13.64
N THR A 26 -20.20 6.64 -14.48
CA THR A 26 -20.48 7.09 -15.85
C THR A 26 -21.95 7.48 -15.95
N PRO A 27 -22.35 8.37 -16.88
CA PRO A 27 -23.76 8.76 -17.02
C PRO A 27 -24.72 7.56 -17.12
N GLU A 28 -24.28 6.48 -17.78
CA GLU A 28 -25.07 5.26 -17.96
C GLU A 28 -25.15 4.37 -16.71
N SER A 29 -24.10 4.37 -15.90
CA SER A 29 -24.01 3.51 -14.69
C SER A 29 -24.31 4.24 -13.37
N MET A 30 -24.56 5.55 -13.40
CA MET A 30 -24.70 6.39 -12.21
C MET A 30 -25.78 5.85 -11.25
N SER A 31 -26.96 5.51 -11.74
CA SER A 31 -28.04 5.01 -10.89
C SER A 31 -27.73 3.67 -10.25
N SER A 32 -26.99 2.79 -10.94
CA SER A 32 -26.56 1.52 -10.38
C SER A 32 -25.40 1.69 -9.39
N ALA A 33 -24.48 2.61 -9.66
CA ALA A 33 -23.38 2.94 -8.78
C ALA A 33 -23.88 3.51 -7.44
N ILE A 34 -24.86 4.40 -7.49
CA ILE A 34 -25.50 4.96 -6.29
C ILE A 34 -26.13 3.85 -5.44
N LYS A 35 -26.86 2.91 -6.04
CA LYS A 35 -27.45 1.79 -5.31
C LYS A 35 -26.40 0.86 -4.68
N ILE A 36 -25.26 0.65 -5.35
CA ILE A 36 -24.14 -0.12 -4.78
C ILE A 36 -23.56 0.64 -3.58
N LEU A 37 -23.34 1.96 -3.70
CA LEU A 37 -22.84 2.80 -2.62
C LEU A 37 -23.77 2.80 -1.42
N GLU A 38 -25.08 3.02 -1.63
CA GLU A 38 -26.09 2.98 -0.56
C GLU A 38 -25.99 1.67 0.24
N ARG A 39 -26.04 0.53 -0.47
CA ARG A 39 -25.94 -0.80 0.13
C ARG A 39 -24.64 -1.01 0.91
N CYS A 40 -23.51 -0.57 0.35
CA CYS A 40 -22.20 -0.79 0.96
C CYS A 40 -21.97 0.11 2.18
N VAL A 41 -22.49 1.34 2.19
CA VAL A 41 -22.47 2.23 3.36
C VAL A 41 -23.18 1.57 4.54
N GLU A 42 -24.35 0.94 4.31
CA GLU A 42 -25.13 0.27 5.35
C GLU A 42 -24.51 -1.07 5.78
N GLN A 43 -23.87 -1.79 4.87
CA GLN A 43 -23.28 -3.10 5.14
C GLN A 43 -21.81 -3.04 5.62
N GLY A 44 -21.19 -1.86 5.66
CA GLY A 44 -19.79 -1.70 6.03
C GLY A 44 -18.80 -2.32 5.03
N LYS A 45 -19.20 -2.49 3.76
CA LYS A 45 -18.33 -3.06 2.74
C LYS A 45 -17.47 -1.99 2.08
N PRO A 46 -16.19 -2.29 1.78
CA PRO A 46 -15.33 -1.38 1.03
C PRO A 46 -15.81 -1.23 -0.42
N VAL A 47 -15.78 -0.01 -0.92
CA VAL A 47 -16.14 0.31 -2.30
C VAL A 47 -15.00 1.00 -3.02
N LEU A 48 -14.71 0.55 -4.23
CA LEU A 48 -13.77 1.18 -5.15
C LEU A 48 -14.52 1.80 -6.32
N ILE A 49 -14.40 3.12 -6.45
CA ILE A 49 -14.89 3.84 -7.62
C ILE A 49 -13.73 4.01 -8.60
N GLU A 50 -13.83 3.35 -9.74
CA GLU A 50 -12.76 3.32 -10.73
C GLU A 50 -12.89 4.41 -11.79
N ASN A 51 -11.72 4.87 -12.24
CA ASN A 51 -11.57 5.72 -13.42
C ASN A 51 -12.38 7.02 -13.37
N LEU A 52 -12.26 7.72 -12.25
CA LEU A 52 -12.81 9.06 -12.09
C LEU A 52 -12.13 10.03 -13.07
N GLY A 53 -12.92 10.93 -13.65
CA GLY A 53 -12.42 12.05 -14.42
C GLY A 53 -11.91 13.19 -13.54
N ASP A 54 -11.72 14.37 -14.14
CA ASP A 54 -11.30 15.59 -13.43
C ASP A 54 -12.36 16.13 -12.46
N ALA A 55 -13.62 15.79 -12.68
CA ALA A 55 -14.72 16.18 -11.80
C ALA A 55 -15.31 14.96 -11.10
N ILE A 56 -15.60 15.11 -9.82
CA ILE A 56 -16.33 14.13 -9.02
C ILE A 56 -17.79 14.59 -8.94
N ASP A 57 -18.71 13.68 -9.19
CA ASP A 57 -20.13 13.98 -9.14
C ASP A 57 -20.57 14.39 -7.74
N ALA A 58 -21.35 15.48 -7.64
CA ALA A 58 -21.79 16.03 -6.37
C ALA A 58 -22.70 15.08 -5.58
N SER A 59 -23.33 14.11 -6.22
CA SER A 59 -24.21 13.14 -5.57
C SER A 59 -23.49 12.26 -4.54
N ILE A 60 -22.17 12.04 -4.71
CA ILE A 60 -21.37 11.26 -3.76
C ILE A 60 -20.62 12.13 -2.74
N ALA A 61 -20.77 13.46 -2.82
CA ALA A 61 -20.09 14.39 -1.92
C ALA A 61 -20.37 14.10 -0.42
N PRO A 62 -21.59 13.80 0.02
CA PRO A 62 -21.84 13.49 1.42
C PRO A 62 -21.06 12.28 1.95
N ILE A 63 -20.74 11.34 1.08
CA ILE A 63 -20.02 10.11 1.46
C ILE A 63 -18.52 10.38 1.61
N TYR A 64 -17.86 11.01 0.62
CA TYR A 64 -16.42 11.27 0.71
C TYR A 64 -16.08 12.37 1.70
N ALA A 65 -16.96 13.37 1.86
CA ALA A 65 -16.82 14.43 2.86
C ALA A 65 -17.27 13.97 4.27
N ARG A 66 -17.72 12.73 4.41
CA ARG A 66 -18.21 12.16 5.68
C ARG A 66 -19.14 13.12 6.44
N GLN A 67 -20.15 13.65 5.75
CA GLN A 67 -21.15 14.52 6.35
C GLN A 67 -22.06 13.71 7.26
N ILE A 68 -21.55 13.39 8.46
CA ILE A 68 -22.21 12.51 9.42
C ILE A 68 -23.13 13.30 10.32
N ILE A 69 -24.41 12.90 10.35
CA ILE A 69 -25.42 13.37 11.28
C ILE A 69 -25.56 12.32 12.39
N LYS A 70 -25.25 12.69 13.63
CA LYS A 70 -25.43 11.80 14.78
C LYS A 70 -26.88 11.84 15.26
N ARG A 71 -27.55 10.68 15.25
CA ARG A 71 -28.89 10.49 15.81
C ARG A 71 -28.82 9.38 16.87
N GLY A 72 -28.71 9.78 18.13
CA GLY A 72 -28.53 8.84 19.23
C GLY A 72 -27.22 8.03 19.08
N ARG A 73 -27.34 6.71 18.95
CA ARG A 73 -26.19 5.80 18.75
C ARG A 73 -25.85 5.58 17.28
N SER A 74 -26.67 6.03 16.35
CA SER A 74 -26.48 5.80 14.92
C SER A 74 -25.83 7.01 14.25
N SER A 75 -24.89 6.73 13.34
CA SER A 75 -24.28 7.70 12.43
C SER A 75 -25.01 7.62 11.09
N ILE A 76 -25.53 8.73 10.60
CA ILE A 76 -26.35 8.80 9.39
C ILE A 76 -25.67 9.71 8.38
N ILE A 77 -25.65 9.29 7.12
CA ILE A 77 -25.25 10.12 5.97
C ILE A 77 -26.49 10.34 5.11
N LYS A 78 -26.75 11.60 4.75
CA LYS A 78 -27.85 11.95 3.84
C LYS A 78 -27.35 11.96 2.40
N MET A 79 -27.93 11.10 1.57
CA MET A 79 -27.59 11.00 0.15
C MET A 79 -28.84 11.25 -0.70
N GLY A 80 -28.90 12.45 -1.28
CA GLY A 80 -30.14 12.93 -1.91
C GLY A 80 -31.28 13.01 -0.88
N ASP A 81 -32.38 12.30 -1.15
CA ASP A 81 -33.55 12.24 -0.26
C ASP A 81 -33.49 11.08 0.75
N LYS A 82 -32.45 10.26 0.71
CA LYS A 82 -32.31 9.07 1.56
C LYS A 82 -31.39 9.34 2.73
N GLU A 83 -31.74 8.82 3.90
CA GLU A 83 -30.92 8.76 5.09
C GLU A 83 -30.34 7.34 5.21
N LEU A 84 -29.01 7.21 5.12
CA LEU A 84 -28.30 5.92 5.19
C LEU A 84 -27.58 5.80 6.52
N THR A 85 -27.69 4.65 7.17
CA THR A 85 -26.91 4.36 8.38
C THR A 85 -25.47 4.00 7.97
N LEU A 86 -24.50 4.77 8.48
CA LEU A 86 -23.09 4.52 8.21
C LEU A 86 -22.56 3.44 9.15
N ASP A 87 -22.12 2.32 8.57
CA ASP A 87 -21.34 1.32 9.30
C ASP A 87 -19.89 1.80 9.46
N PRO A 88 -19.28 1.70 10.66
CA PRO A 88 -17.89 2.13 10.91
C PRO A 88 -16.84 1.42 10.06
N LYS A 89 -17.13 0.24 9.55
CA LYS A 89 -16.22 -0.55 8.70
C LYS A 89 -16.20 -0.11 7.24
N PHE A 90 -17.12 0.78 6.85
CA PHE A 90 -17.19 1.27 5.48
C PHE A 90 -15.94 2.05 5.08
N ASN A 91 -15.35 1.67 3.95
CA ASN A 91 -14.21 2.35 3.33
C ASN A 91 -14.53 2.71 1.88
N LEU A 92 -14.22 3.95 1.50
CA LEU A 92 -14.37 4.45 0.14
C LEU A 92 -12.99 4.68 -0.48
N TYR A 93 -12.76 4.06 -1.64
CA TYR A 93 -11.58 4.24 -2.47
C TYR A 93 -11.98 4.92 -3.77
N LEU A 94 -11.42 6.10 -4.01
CA LEU A 94 -11.59 6.86 -5.25
C LEU A 94 -10.33 6.70 -6.11
N HIS A 95 -10.48 6.25 -7.34
CA HIS A 95 -9.37 5.97 -8.24
C HIS A 95 -9.47 6.73 -9.55
N THR A 96 -8.38 7.34 -9.98
CA THR A 96 -8.24 7.97 -11.30
C THR A 96 -7.00 7.48 -12.02
N LYS A 97 -7.10 7.36 -13.35
CA LYS A 97 -5.97 7.08 -14.25
C LYS A 97 -5.26 8.34 -14.72
N LEU A 98 -5.80 9.51 -14.40
CA LEU A 98 -5.18 10.77 -14.77
C LEU A 98 -3.87 10.94 -14.00
N SER A 99 -2.80 11.31 -14.66
CA SER A 99 -1.50 11.53 -14.03
C SER A 99 -1.43 12.84 -13.26
N ASN A 100 -2.21 13.84 -13.67
CA ASN A 100 -2.26 15.14 -13.02
C ASN A 100 -3.71 15.68 -13.01
N PRO A 101 -4.62 15.08 -12.21
CA PRO A 101 -5.98 15.58 -12.11
C PRO A 101 -6.03 16.87 -11.28
N HIS A 102 -6.90 17.80 -11.69
CA HIS A 102 -7.11 19.06 -11.00
C HIS A 102 -8.39 19.04 -10.16
N TYR A 103 -8.35 18.31 -9.05
CA TYR A 103 -9.48 18.29 -8.11
C TYR A 103 -9.59 19.60 -7.31
N PRO A 104 -10.82 20.09 -7.05
CA PRO A 104 -11.04 21.26 -6.22
C PRO A 104 -10.42 21.11 -4.82
N PRO A 105 -9.97 22.22 -4.19
CA PRO A 105 -9.38 22.18 -2.85
C PRO A 105 -10.29 21.55 -1.79
N GLU A 106 -11.61 21.68 -1.93
CA GLU A 106 -12.62 21.08 -1.04
C GLU A 106 -12.52 19.55 -1.05
N VAL A 107 -12.39 18.94 -2.23
CA VAL A 107 -12.23 17.49 -2.36
C VAL A 107 -10.90 17.03 -1.76
N GLN A 108 -9.83 17.81 -1.97
CA GLN A 108 -8.51 17.48 -1.44
C GLN A 108 -8.46 17.58 0.10
N ALA A 109 -9.22 18.49 0.69
CA ALA A 109 -9.32 18.63 2.14
C ALA A 109 -10.08 17.47 2.81
N GLU A 110 -11.11 16.95 2.14
CA GLU A 110 -11.96 15.88 2.67
C GLU A 110 -11.42 14.48 2.40
N CYS A 111 -10.54 14.32 1.41
CA CYS A 111 -9.97 13.04 1.00
C CYS A 111 -8.47 12.99 1.24
N THR A 112 -7.96 11.84 1.66
CA THR A 112 -6.52 11.57 1.65
C THR A 112 -6.06 11.31 0.21
N LEU A 113 -5.36 12.28 -0.39
CA LEU A 113 -4.83 12.16 -1.73
C LEU A 113 -3.53 11.39 -1.74
N ILE A 114 -3.52 10.23 -2.39
CA ILE A 114 -2.32 9.38 -2.55
C ILE A 114 -1.95 9.34 -4.03
N ASN A 115 -0.70 9.67 -4.34
CA ASN A 115 -0.17 9.64 -5.69
C ASN A 115 0.67 8.36 -5.89
N PHE A 116 0.18 7.47 -6.75
CA PHE A 116 0.87 6.24 -7.18
C PHE A 116 1.59 6.41 -8.53
N THR A 117 1.82 7.63 -8.97
CA THR A 117 2.60 7.84 -10.20
C THR A 117 4.02 7.33 -9.98
N VAL A 118 4.45 6.44 -10.86
CA VAL A 118 5.79 5.84 -10.80
C VAL A 118 6.81 6.89 -11.18
N THR A 119 7.80 7.10 -10.32
CA THR A 119 8.97 7.93 -10.59
C THR A 119 10.08 7.08 -11.22
N GLU A 120 11.02 7.72 -11.93
CA GLU A 120 12.16 7.02 -12.54
C GLU A 120 12.97 6.24 -11.49
N ALA A 121 13.34 6.89 -10.39
CA ALA A 121 14.04 6.24 -9.29
C ALA A 121 13.22 5.10 -8.65
N GLY A 122 11.91 5.29 -8.45
CA GLY A 122 11.05 4.24 -7.90
C GLY A 122 10.93 3.03 -8.81
N LEU A 123 10.88 3.25 -10.14
CA LEU A 123 10.88 2.15 -11.10
C LEU A 123 12.23 1.45 -11.16
N GLU A 124 13.32 2.19 -11.10
CA GLU A 124 14.66 1.62 -11.02
C GLU A 124 14.80 0.67 -9.83
N ASP A 125 14.35 1.07 -8.64
CA ASP A 125 14.38 0.21 -7.44
C ASP A 125 13.47 -1.03 -7.57
N GLN A 126 12.31 -0.90 -8.20
CA GLN A 126 11.43 -2.04 -8.49
C GLN A 126 12.09 -3.02 -9.46
N LEU A 127 12.68 -2.52 -10.54
CA LEU A 127 13.38 -3.35 -11.52
C LEU A 127 14.65 -3.98 -10.92
N LEU A 128 15.37 -3.25 -10.06
CA LEU A 128 16.52 -3.80 -9.34
C LEU A 128 16.09 -5.00 -8.49
N THR A 129 15.02 -4.87 -7.74
CA THR A 129 14.47 -5.98 -6.94
C THR A 129 14.09 -7.17 -7.82
N LEU A 130 13.49 -6.92 -8.99
CA LEU A 130 13.10 -7.95 -9.94
C LEU A 130 14.30 -8.67 -10.54
N VAL A 131 15.33 -7.94 -10.97
CA VAL A 131 16.57 -8.50 -11.51
C VAL A 131 17.29 -9.35 -10.45
N VAL A 132 17.45 -8.81 -9.23
CA VAL A 132 18.08 -9.52 -8.12
C VAL A 132 17.31 -10.80 -7.76
N ARG A 133 15.98 -10.75 -7.74
CA ARG A 133 15.15 -11.95 -7.48
C ARG A 133 15.37 -13.05 -8.53
N LYS A 134 15.63 -12.68 -9.78
CA LYS A 134 15.89 -13.65 -10.85
C LYS A 134 17.32 -14.17 -10.86
N GLU A 135 18.31 -13.29 -10.74
CA GLU A 135 19.74 -13.62 -10.84
C GLU A 135 20.30 -14.20 -9.53
N ARG A 136 19.83 -13.70 -8.40
CA ARG A 136 20.29 -14.07 -7.06
C ARG A 136 19.11 -14.31 -6.12
N PRO A 137 18.33 -15.38 -6.33
CA PRO A 137 17.19 -15.71 -5.47
C PRO A 137 17.59 -15.94 -4.00
N ASP A 138 18.84 -16.35 -3.75
CA ASP A 138 19.43 -16.48 -2.42
C ASP A 138 19.45 -15.14 -1.65
N LEU A 139 19.87 -14.06 -2.31
CA LEU A 139 19.88 -12.71 -1.71
C LEU A 139 18.47 -12.18 -1.51
N ALA A 140 17.58 -12.41 -2.48
CA ALA A 140 16.20 -11.97 -2.39
C ALA A 140 15.47 -12.65 -1.22
N SER A 141 15.61 -13.97 -1.07
CA SER A 141 15.00 -14.72 0.03
C SER A 141 15.55 -14.28 1.40
N LYS A 142 16.86 -14.07 1.52
CA LYS A 142 17.45 -13.55 2.76
C LYS A 142 16.95 -12.16 3.11
N LYS A 143 16.77 -11.28 2.12
CA LYS A 143 16.23 -9.95 2.33
C LYS A 143 14.79 -10.00 2.84
N GLU A 144 13.95 -10.83 2.22
CA GLU A 144 12.56 -11.04 2.66
C GLU A 144 12.49 -11.59 4.10
N GLU A 145 13.37 -12.52 4.43
CA GLU A 145 13.47 -13.08 5.79
C GLU A 145 13.86 -12.02 6.82
N ILE A 146 14.89 -11.21 6.52
CA ILE A 146 15.36 -10.12 7.42
C ILE A 146 14.25 -9.10 7.63
N VAL A 147 13.54 -8.69 6.56
CA VAL A 147 12.42 -7.73 6.67
C VAL A 147 11.28 -8.30 7.51
N SER A 148 10.96 -9.58 7.34
CA SER A 148 9.94 -10.26 8.16
C SER A 148 10.34 -10.28 9.63
N GLN A 149 11.58 -10.68 9.92
CA GLN A 149 12.12 -10.70 11.30
C GLN A 149 12.13 -9.31 11.94
N GLN A 150 12.56 -8.28 11.21
CA GLN A 150 12.54 -6.90 11.71
C GLN A 150 11.12 -6.43 12.05
N ASN A 151 10.12 -6.80 11.25
CA ASN A 151 8.73 -6.47 11.52
C ASN A 151 8.20 -7.20 12.77
N GLU A 152 8.53 -8.50 12.94
CA GLU A 152 8.19 -9.27 14.14
C GLU A 152 8.84 -8.66 15.38
N PHE A 153 10.10 -8.26 15.30
CA PHE A 153 10.80 -7.59 16.40
C PHE A 153 10.14 -6.26 16.77
N LYS A 154 9.77 -5.42 15.80
CA LYS A 154 9.05 -4.17 16.06
C LYS A 154 7.71 -4.41 16.74
N ILE A 155 6.94 -5.40 16.28
CA ILE A 155 5.66 -5.78 16.88
C ILE A 155 5.86 -6.27 18.33
N THR A 156 6.88 -7.09 18.55
CA THR A 156 7.18 -7.63 19.88
C THR A 156 7.63 -6.53 20.83
N LEU A 157 8.53 -5.63 20.40
CA LEU A 157 8.94 -4.47 21.21
C LEU A 157 7.75 -3.60 21.60
N LYS A 158 6.87 -3.29 20.63
CA LYS A 158 5.67 -2.52 20.93
C LYS A 158 4.74 -3.21 21.93
N LYS A 159 4.55 -4.52 21.80
CA LYS A 159 3.74 -5.29 22.76
C LYS A 159 4.37 -5.29 24.16
N LEU A 160 5.71 -5.37 24.25
CA LEU A 160 6.42 -5.27 25.53
C LEU A 160 6.24 -3.87 26.15
N GLU A 161 6.39 -2.81 25.38
CA GLU A 161 6.18 -1.44 25.82
C GLU A 161 4.75 -1.20 26.31
N ASP A 162 3.75 -1.61 25.51
CA ASP A 162 2.33 -1.48 25.87
C ASP A 162 1.99 -2.33 27.13
N GLY A 163 2.56 -3.54 27.23
CA GLY A 163 2.39 -4.42 28.40
C GLY A 163 3.01 -3.84 29.67
N LEU A 164 4.21 -3.24 29.58
CA LEU A 164 4.88 -2.56 30.69
C LEU A 164 4.08 -1.34 31.17
N LEU A 165 3.58 -0.53 30.22
CA LEU A 165 2.74 0.64 30.57
C LEU A 165 1.45 0.21 31.27
N GLN A 166 0.82 -0.87 30.83
CA GLN A 166 -0.38 -1.39 31.45
C GLN A 166 -0.11 -1.94 32.85
N GLN A 167 0.96 -2.71 33.04
CA GLN A 167 1.35 -3.23 34.35
C GLN A 167 1.69 -2.08 35.34
N LEU A 168 2.35 -1.02 34.87
CA LEU A 168 2.61 0.16 35.70
C LEU A 168 1.33 0.95 36.03
N ALA A 169 0.38 1.02 35.11
CA ALA A 169 -0.90 1.69 35.34
C ALA A 169 -1.81 0.93 36.30
N ASP A 170 -1.76 -0.40 36.26
CA ASP A 170 -2.57 -1.29 37.11
C ASP A 170 -1.92 -1.52 38.50
N ALA A 171 -0.66 -1.12 38.70
CA ALA A 171 0.05 -1.25 39.95
C ALA A 171 -0.58 -0.35 41.03
N THR A 172 -1.19 -0.97 42.03
CA THR A 172 -1.76 -0.30 43.21
C THR A 172 -0.85 -0.52 44.43
N GLY A 173 -0.35 0.59 45.00
CA GLY A 173 0.54 0.55 46.16
C GLY A 173 1.98 0.95 45.84
N ASP A 174 2.92 0.57 46.72
CA ASP A 174 4.35 0.90 46.46
C ASP A 174 4.92 -0.05 45.43
N ILE A 175 5.30 0.53 44.27
CA ILE A 175 5.85 -0.18 43.10
C ILE A 175 7.13 -0.95 43.47
N LEU A 176 7.89 -0.45 44.46
CA LEU A 176 9.15 -1.05 44.92
C LEU A 176 8.98 -2.30 45.77
N GLU A 177 7.79 -2.51 46.31
CA GLU A 177 7.47 -3.70 47.12
C GLU A 177 6.85 -4.84 46.29
N ASN A 178 6.47 -4.56 45.05
CA ASN A 178 5.83 -5.56 44.17
C ASN A 178 6.89 -6.37 43.40
N ILE A 179 7.29 -7.53 44.01
CA ILE A 179 8.33 -8.40 43.45
C ILE A 179 7.95 -8.92 42.06
N GLU A 180 6.67 -9.31 41.82
CA GLU A 180 6.23 -9.81 40.52
C GLU A 180 6.36 -8.76 39.42
N LEU A 181 6.08 -7.51 39.73
CA LEU A 181 6.25 -6.39 38.81
C LEU A 181 7.73 -6.16 38.47
N ILE A 182 8.60 -6.20 39.46
CA ILE A 182 10.04 -6.03 39.27
C ILE A 182 10.62 -7.15 38.40
N GLU A 183 10.27 -8.42 38.67
CA GLU A 183 10.72 -9.55 37.86
C GLU A 183 10.21 -9.45 36.41
N SER A 184 8.94 -9.03 36.19
CA SER A 184 8.39 -8.81 34.85
C SER A 184 9.10 -7.68 34.10
N LEU A 185 9.45 -6.58 34.79
CA LEU A 185 10.21 -5.46 34.23
C LEU A 185 11.63 -5.88 33.84
N GLU A 186 12.32 -6.66 34.69
CA GLU A 186 13.66 -7.17 34.41
C GLU A 186 13.65 -8.14 33.22
N HIS A 187 12.68 -9.05 33.16
CA HIS A 187 12.52 -9.95 32.02
C HIS A 187 12.25 -9.19 30.72
N SER A 188 11.36 -8.20 30.74
CA SER A 188 11.03 -7.39 29.58
C SER A 188 12.23 -6.56 29.11
N LYS A 189 13.03 -6.03 30.04
CA LYS A 189 14.27 -5.32 29.75
C LYS A 189 15.31 -6.24 29.09
N ALA A 190 15.51 -7.44 29.65
CA ALA A 190 16.43 -8.43 29.08
C ALA A 190 16.03 -8.82 27.65
N LEU A 191 14.74 -9.10 27.41
CA LEU A 191 14.19 -9.45 26.11
C LEU A 191 14.30 -8.28 25.10
N SER A 192 14.01 -7.06 25.54
CA SER A 192 14.18 -5.86 24.71
C SER A 192 15.64 -5.66 24.30
N THR A 193 16.58 -5.90 25.21
CA THR A 193 18.02 -5.80 24.91
C THR A 193 18.45 -6.85 23.89
N GLU A 194 17.99 -8.10 24.04
CA GLU A 194 18.28 -9.18 23.09
C GLU A 194 17.70 -8.87 21.70
N ILE A 195 16.45 -8.39 21.64
CA ILE A 195 15.81 -8.02 20.37
C ILE A 195 16.59 -6.87 19.69
N ASN A 196 17.01 -5.84 20.45
CA ASN A 196 17.77 -4.73 19.90
C ASN A 196 19.12 -5.18 19.31
N GLN A 197 19.81 -6.13 19.96
CA GLN A 197 21.04 -6.71 19.41
C GLN A 197 20.76 -7.47 18.09
N LYS A 198 19.68 -8.25 18.03
CA LYS A 198 19.28 -8.94 16.80
C LYS A 198 18.93 -7.97 15.67
N VAL A 199 18.26 -6.85 15.99
CA VAL A 199 17.95 -5.78 15.02
C VAL A 199 19.22 -5.16 14.45
N GLU A 200 20.24 -4.90 15.28
CA GLU A 200 21.51 -4.35 14.78
C GLU A 200 22.25 -5.33 13.86
N ILE A 201 22.27 -6.62 14.20
CA ILE A 201 22.85 -7.67 13.33
C ILE A 201 22.10 -7.73 12.00
N ALA A 202 20.77 -7.69 12.05
CA ALA A 202 19.92 -7.70 10.86
C ALA A 202 20.18 -6.49 9.96
N LYS A 203 20.37 -5.29 10.52
CA LYS A 203 20.73 -4.07 9.75
C LYS A 203 22.06 -4.22 9.03
N VAL A 204 23.10 -4.73 9.71
CA VAL A 204 24.42 -4.95 9.08
C VAL A 204 24.29 -5.94 7.92
N THR A 205 23.53 -7.01 8.09
CA THR A 205 23.29 -8.00 7.03
C THR A 205 22.51 -7.41 5.87
N GLU A 206 21.52 -6.57 6.16
CA GLU A 206 20.73 -5.85 5.15
C GLU A 206 21.60 -4.92 4.29
N VAL A 207 22.51 -4.18 4.92
CA VAL A 207 23.48 -3.33 4.20
C VAL A 207 24.33 -4.14 3.25
N ALA A 208 24.89 -5.26 3.69
CA ALA A 208 25.69 -6.15 2.84
C ALA A 208 24.89 -6.72 1.66
N ILE A 209 23.61 -7.08 1.88
CA ILE A 209 22.73 -7.56 0.81
C ILE A 209 22.43 -6.43 -0.19
N ASN A 210 22.19 -5.21 0.31
CA ASN A 210 21.93 -4.06 -0.55
C ASN A 210 23.16 -3.72 -1.39
N GLU A 211 24.37 -3.70 -0.82
CA GLU A 211 25.62 -3.50 -1.55
C GLU A 211 25.83 -4.57 -2.65
N ALA A 212 25.57 -5.85 -2.36
CA ALA A 212 25.64 -6.90 -3.36
C ALA A 212 24.60 -6.75 -4.47
N SER A 213 23.43 -6.17 -4.15
CA SER A 213 22.37 -5.90 -5.12
C SER A 213 22.69 -4.70 -6.02
N GLU A 214 23.46 -3.71 -5.53
CA GLU A 214 23.83 -2.52 -6.30
C GLU A 214 24.62 -2.84 -7.58
N ALA A 215 25.32 -3.98 -7.65
CA ALA A 215 25.98 -4.43 -8.86
C ALA A 215 25.03 -4.61 -10.06
N TYR A 216 23.74 -4.82 -9.80
CA TYR A 216 22.69 -4.98 -10.81
C TYR A 216 21.96 -3.67 -11.16
N ARG A 217 22.25 -2.58 -10.45
CA ARG A 217 21.62 -1.26 -10.67
C ARG A 217 21.74 -0.74 -12.10
N PRO A 218 22.88 -0.87 -12.81
CA PRO A 218 22.97 -0.41 -14.20
C PRO A 218 21.95 -1.05 -15.15
N ALA A 219 21.58 -2.33 -14.92
CA ALA A 219 20.55 -3.00 -15.71
C ALA A 219 19.15 -2.45 -15.39
N ALA A 220 18.86 -2.23 -14.11
CA ALA A 220 17.60 -1.65 -13.66
C ALA A 220 17.40 -0.21 -14.16
N SER A 221 18.44 0.62 -14.09
CA SER A 221 18.42 2.00 -14.58
C SER A 221 18.17 2.07 -16.09
N ARG A 222 18.81 1.19 -16.87
CA ARG A 222 18.53 1.09 -18.31
C ARG A 222 17.08 0.66 -18.58
N GLY A 223 16.55 -0.29 -17.80
CA GLY A 223 15.16 -0.72 -17.89
C GLY A 223 14.18 0.43 -17.59
N ALA A 224 14.42 1.18 -16.53
CA ALA A 224 13.60 2.34 -16.17
C ALA A 224 13.60 3.39 -17.28
N LEU A 225 14.78 3.74 -17.80
CA LEU A 225 14.92 4.68 -18.91
C LEU A 225 14.11 4.24 -20.14
N VAL A 226 14.20 2.97 -20.53
CA VAL A 226 13.45 2.43 -21.68
C VAL A 226 11.94 2.53 -21.44
N PHE A 227 11.45 2.24 -20.25
CA PHE A 227 10.03 2.41 -19.93
C PHE A 227 9.56 3.85 -20.11
N PHE A 228 10.30 4.82 -19.56
CA PHE A 228 9.93 6.23 -19.68
C PHE A 228 10.01 6.72 -21.13
N MET A 229 11.01 6.28 -21.91
CA MET A 229 11.07 6.55 -23.33
C MET A 229 9.86 5.98 -24.08
N MET A 230 9.44 4.75 -23.78
CA MET A 230 8.25 4.13 -24.37
C MET A 230 6.97 4.91 -23.96
N ASN A 231 6.89 5.37 -22.72
CA ASN A 231 5.75 6.17 -22.26
C ASN A 231 5.65 7.52 -22.95
N GLU A 232 6.79 8.15 -23.33
CA GLU A 232 6.82 9.37 -24.12
C GLU A 232 6.24 9.20 -25.53
N LEU A 233 6.24 8.00 -26.09
CA LEU A 233 5.63 7.71 -27.39
C LEU A 233 4.12 7.99 -27.41
N THR A 234 3.47 8.01 -26.27
CA THR A 234 2.05 8.41 -26.15
C THR A 234 1.79 9.84 -26.63
N LYS A 235 2.81 10.71 -26.57
CA LYS A 235 2.75 12.09 -27.10
C LYS A 235 2.68 12.13 -28.63
N ILE A 236 3.17 11.10 -29.30
CA ILE A 236 3.13 10.97 -30.76
C ILE A 236 1.75 10.46 -31.17
N HIS A 237 1.28 9.37 -30.57
CA HIS A 237 -0.02 8.80 -30.85
C HIS A 237 -0.57 8.00 -29.67
N SER A 238 -1.87 8.10 -29.40
CA SER A 238 -2.55 7.44 -28.29
C SER A 238 -2.49 5.91 -28.29
N TYR A 239 -2.18 5.31 -29.44
CA TYR A 239 -2.01 3.84 -29.55
C TYR A 239 -0.73 3.33 -28.90
N TYR A 240 0.29 4.17 -28.70
CA TYR A 240 1.52 3.81 -28.02
C TYR A 240 1.38 3.89 -26.50
N LYS A 241 0.30 3.34 -25.97
CA LYS A 241 0.06 3.31 -24.51
C LYS A 241 0.41 1.94 -23.95
N PHE A 242 1.46 1.91 -23.15
CA PHE A 242 1.94 0.68 -22.51
C PHE A 242 1.65 0.70 -21.01
N SER A 243 1.17 -0.43 -20.47
CA SER A 243 1.07 -0.59 -19.03
C SER A 243 2.41 -1.02 -18.44
N LEU A 244 2.64 -0.67 -17.18
CA LEU A 244 3.84 -1.10 -16.48
C LEU A 244 3.90 -2.64 -16.36
N ASP A 245 2.76 -3.30 -16.15
CA ASP A 245 2.68 -4.76 -16.07
C ASP A 245 3.14 -5.43 -17.38
N SER A 246 2.70 -4.90 -18.52
CA SER A 246 3.14 -5.39 -19.84
C SER A 246 4.66 -5.20 -20.03
N PHE A 247 5.19 -4.08 -19.59
CA PHE A 247 6.63 -3.81 -19.62
C PHE A 247 7.41 -4.78 -18.74
N ILE A 248 6.95 -5.05 -17.53
CA ILE A 248 7.57 -6.02 -16.61
C ILE A 248 7.61 -7.42 -17.23
N ILE A 249 6.57 -7.85 -17.95
CA ILE A 249 6.56 -9.12 -18.67
C ILE A 249 7.66 -9.15 -19.74
N VAL A 250 7.84 -8.06 -20.50
CA VAL A 250 8.89 -7.95 -21.52
C VAL A 250 10.28 -8.00 -20.90
N ILE A 251 10.52 -7.26 -19.82
CA ILE A 251 11.80 -7.28 -19.09
C ILE A 251 12.10 -8.68 -18.55
N ASN A 252 11.11 -9.33 -17.93
CA ASN A 252 11.28 -10.69 -17.43
C ASN A 252 11.71 -11.66 -18.54
N ARG A 253 11.06 -11.59 -19.69
CA ARG A 253 11.42 -12.40 -20.87
C ARG A 253 12.83 -12.08 -21.37
N ALA A 254 13.23 -10.81 -21.38
CA ALA A 254 14.56 -10.40 -21.79
C ALA A 254 15.65 -10.97 -20.86
N ILE A 255 15.44 -10.94 -19.55
CA ILE A 255 16.36 -11.54 -18.56
C ILE A 255 16.46 -13.05 -18.81
N ASP A 256 15.34 -13.75 -18.99
CA ASP A 256 15.31 -15.20 -19.24
C ASP A 256 16.09 -15.58 -20.53
N LEU A 257 15.90 -14.82 -21.61
CA LEU A 257 16.62 -15.02 -22.87
C LEU A 257 18.15 -14.82 -22.74
N VAL A 258 18.58 -13.86 -21.92
CA VAL A 258 20.01 -13.65 -21.64
C VAL A 258 20.56 -14.80 -20.82
N ALA A 259 19.84 -15.25 -19.79
CA ALA A 259 20.23 -16.39 -18.96
C ALA A 259 20.37 -17.69 -19.79
N GLU A 260 19.44 -17.95 -20.72
CA GLU A 260 19.52 -19.08 -21.65
C GLU A 260 20.74 -19.02 -22.60
N LYS A 261 21.06 -17.80 -23.08
CA LYS A 261 22.26 -17.62 -23.95
C LYS A 261 23.57 -17.76 -23.20
N MET A 262 23.61 -17.36 -21.93
CA MET A 262 24.82 -17.49 -21.09
C MET A 262 25.02 -18.90 -20.56
N ASN A 263 23.98 -19.68 -20.40
CA ASN A 263 23.98 -21.08 -20.00
C ASN A 263 23.24 -21.93 -21.04
N PRO A 264 23.79 -22.10 -22.26
CA PRO A 264 23.19 -23.02 -23.22
C PRO A 264 23.21 -24.42 -22.60
N LYS A 265 22.01 -24.98 -22.36
CA LYS A 265 21.88 -26.36 -21.86
C LYS A 265 22.74 -27.26 -22.78
N LYS A 266 23.70 -27.96 -22.17
CA LYS A 266 24.45 -29.04 -22.83
C LYS A 266 23.50 -30.07 -23.38
#